data_c81cb8b53c1e68041e9fa0344460a08a
#
_entry.id   c81cb8b53c1e68041e9fa0344460a08a
#
_cell.length_a   1.000
_cell.length_b   1.000
_cell.length_c   1.000
_cell.angle_alpha   90.00
_cell.angle_beta   90.00
_cell.angle_gamma   90.00
#
_symmetry.space_group_name_H-M   'P 1'
#
loop_
_entity.id
_entity.type
_entity.pdbx_description
1 polymer ?
#
loop_
_entity_poly.entity_id
_entity_poly.type
_entity_poly.pdbx_seq_one_letter_code
_entity_poly.pdbx_strand_id
1 'polypeptide(L)'
;MIKKNYTVLDLGAAPGSWTTFLLRTMDGTGKVVSCDLNPLAKSVKGDNLVFIQGDLNAPEIRNQIKENGPYDLVVCDAAPKTTGNRTVDTARSEQLVEMAVWYAEAMLKTGGNFAVKIFQNGDQQAILRKMREIFTSAKGFKPEACRAESFETYLVGINKK
;
A
#
# COMPACT_ATOMS: atom_id res chain seq x y z
N MET A 1 7.43 -12.88 -1.79
CA MET A 1 7.26 -11.57 -1.12
C MET A 1 6.33 -11.63 0.10
N ILE A 2 5.20 -12.29 -0.02
CA ILE A 2 4.25 -12.45 1.09
C ILE A 2 4.48 -13.81 1.73
N LYS A 3 4.78 -13.80 3.03
CA LYS A 3 5.02 -15.03 3.79
C LYS A 3 3.96 -15.20 4.87
N LYS A 4 3.70 -16.44 5.26
CA LYS A 4 2.85 -16.73 6.41
C LYS A 4 3.45 -16.10 7.67
N ASN A 5 2.61 -15.75 8.61
CA ASN A 5 2.96 -15.07 9.87
C ASN A 5 3.41 -13.61 9.72
N TYR A 6 3.32 -13.02 8.53
CA TYR A 6 3.59 -11.60 8.35
C TYR A 6 2.51 -10.75 9.04
N THR A 7 2.91 -9.55 9.43
CA THR A 7 1.98 -8.45 9.74
C THR A 7 2.01 -7.52 8.55
N VAL A 8 0.89 -7.41 7.85
CA VAL A 8 0.78 -6.67 6.59
C VAL A 8 -0.17 -5.49 6.78
N LEU A 9 0.24 -4.34 6.27
CA LEU A 9 -0.59 -3.13 6.23
C LEU A 9 -1.07 -2.90 4.80
N ASP A 10 -2.39 -2.83 4.64
CA ASP A 10 -3.07 -2.61 3.37
C ASP A 10 -3.73 -1.22 3.38
N LEU A 11 -3.10 -0.26 2.72
CA LEU A 11 -3.54 1.13 2.68
C LEU A 11 -4.51 1.36 1.53
N GLY A 12 -5.65 2.00 1.81
CA GLY A 12 -6.68 2.24 0.81
C GLY A 12 -7.34 0.94 0.38
N ALA A 13 -7.73 0.12 1.34
CA ALA A 13 -8.08 -1.28 1.13
C ALA A 13 -9.44 -1.52 0.46
N ALA A 14 -10.41 -0.63 0.65
CA ALA A 14 -11.77 -0.87 0.18
C ALA A 14 -11.84 -0.96 -1.36
N PRO A 15 -12.68 -1.81 -1.92
CA PRO A 15 -13.64 -2.70 -1.24
C PRO A 15 -13.03 -3.97 -0.62
N GLY A 16 -11.75 -4.30 -0.88
CA GLY A 16 -11.07 -5.38 -0.19
C GLY A 16 -10.44 -6.46 -1.07
N SER A 17 -10.15 -6.17 -2.32
CA SER A 17 -9.52 -7.13 -3.24
C SER A 17 -8.14 -7.58 -2.74
N TRP A 18 -7.28 -6.62 -2.39
CA TRP A 18 -5.96 -6.91 -1.84
C TRP A 18 -6.06 -7.57 -0.47
N THR A 19 -6.97 -7.07 0.39
CA THR A 19 -7.20 -7.66 1.71
C THR A 19 -7.56 -9.14 1.59
N THR A 20 -8.47 -9.49 0.69
CA THR A 20 -8.88 -10.87 0.43
C THR A 20 -7.72 -11.72 -0.04
N PHE A 21 -6.93 -11.21 -0.98
CA PHE A 21 -5.74 -11.89 -1.49
C PHE A 21 -4.73 -12.17 -0.39
N LEU A 22 -4.46 -11.17 0.45
CA LEU A 22 -3.53 -11.30 1.58
C LEU A 22 -4.00 -12.33 2.59
N LEU A 23 -5.29 -12.29 2.94
CA LEU A 23 -5.86 -13.26 3.89
C LEU A 23 -5.75 -14.69 3.37
N ARG A 24 -6.02 -14.90 2.08
CA ARG A 24 -5.89 -16.22 1.44
C ARG A 24 -4.45 -16.71 1.43
N THR A 25 -3.54 -15.83 1.04
CA THR A 25 -2.10 -16.17 0.96
C THR A 25 -1.54 -16.54 2.32
N MET A 26 -1.96 -15.82 3.37
CA MET A 26 -1.47 -16.05 4.73
C MET A 26 -2.18 -17.20 5.45
N ASP A 27 -3.30 -17.65 4.91
CA ASP A 27 -4.00 -18.87 5.36
C ASP A 27 -4.21 -18.94 6.89
N GLY A 28 -4.81 -17.89 7.44
CA GLY A 28 -5.14 -17.80 8.87
C GLY A 28 -3.94 -17.49 9.78
N THR A 29 -2.75 -17.34 9.22
CA THR A 29 -1.56 -16.98 10.00
C THR A 29 -1.31 -15.46 9.95
N GLY A 30 -0.53 -14.95 10.89
CA GLY A 30 -0.16 -13.55 10.90
C GLY A 30 -1.33 -12.61 11.13
N LYS A 31 -1.20 -11.38 10.61
CA LYS A 31 -2.22 -10.34 10.77
C LYS A 31 -2.25 -9.45 9.55
N VAL A 32 -3.44 -9.09 9.10
CA VAL A 32 -3.66 -8.09 8.06
C VAL A 32 -4.37 -6.89 8.69
N VAL A 33 -3.77 -5.72 8.58
CA VAL A 33 -4.37 -4.46 9.02
C VAL A 33 -4.74 -3.68 7.76
N SER A 34 -6.02 -3.46 7.56
CA SER A 34 -6.54 -2.74 6.39
C SER A 34 -7.15 -1.42 6.83
N CYS A 35 -6.90 -0.37 6.06
CA CYS A 35 -7.41 0.96 6.37
C CYS A 35 -7.99 1.62 5.12
N ASP A 36 -9.16 2.24 5.25
CA ASP A 36 -9.81 3.00 4.18
C ASP A 36 -10.85 3.95 4.78
N LEU A 37 -11.17 5.02 4.04
CA LEU A 37 -12.29 5.91 4.38
C LEU A 37 -13.64 5.19 4.27
N ASN A 38 -13.74 4.26 3.33
CA ASN A 38 -14.94 3.49 3.05
C ASN A 38 -14.86 2.11 3.71
N PRO A 39 -16.00 1.50 4.07
CA PRO A 39 -15.98 0.17 4.66
C PRO A 39 -15.57 -0.89 3.63
N LEU A 40 -15.02 -2.00 4.11
CA LEU A 40 -14.76 -3.17 3.29
C LEU A 40 -16.08 -3.82 2.88
N ALA A 41 -16.06 -4.56 1.76
CA ALA A 41 -17.20 -5.38 1.38
C ALA A 41 -17.50 -6.40 2.47
N LYS A 42 -18.78 -6.73 2.67
CA LYS A 42 -19.24 -7.65 3.72
C LYS A 42 -18.64 -9.06 3.60
N SER A 43 -18.22 -9.44 2.41
CA SER A 43 -17.58 -10.73 2.15
C SER A 43 -16.13 -10.81 2.63
N VAL A 44 -15.51 -9.66 2.94
CA VAL A 44 -14.12 -9.60 3.39
C VAL A 44 -14.08 -9.84 4.88
N LYS A 45 -13.66 -11.03 5.29
CA LYS A 45 -13.64 -11.48 6.68
C LYS A 45 -12.42 -12.35 6.96
N GLY A 46 -11.98 -12.32 8.20
CA GLY A 46 -10.92 -13.20 8.69
C GLY A 46 -10.64 -12.91 10.15
N ASP A 47 -10.31 -13.96 10.93
CA ASP A 47 -10.00 -13.80 12.35
C ASP A 47 -8.72 -13.00 12.56
N ASN A 48 -7.85 -12.99 11.56
CA ASN A 48 -6.58 -12.26 11.57
C ASN A 48 -6.65 -10.91 10.83
N LEU A 49 -7.86 -10.42 10.55
CA LEU A 49 -8.08 -9.12 9.92
C LEU A 49 -8.43 -8.06 10.97
N VAL A 50 -7.72 -6.94 10.93
CA VAL A 50 -8.06 -5.72 11.68
C VAL A 50 -8.39 -4.64 10.64
N PHE A 51 -9.62 -4.15 10.65
CA PHE A 51 -10.02 -3.06 9.76
C PHE A 51 -10.13 -1.75 10.54
N ILE A 52 -9.47 -0.72 10.06
CA ILE A 52 -9.49 0.64 10.61
C ILE A 52 -10.14 1.54 9.58
N GLN A 53 -11.32 2.08 9.89
CA GLN A 53 -12.00 3.00 9.01
C GLN A 53 -11.66 4.43 9.38
N GLY A 54 -11.07 5.18 8.44
CA GLY A 54 -10.72 6.57 8.67
C GLY A 54 -9.73 7.11 7.64
N ASP A 55 -9.38 8.38 7.84
CA ASP A 55 -8.45 9.11 6.99
C ASP A 55 -7.00 8.75 7.37
N LEU A 56 -6.24 8.28 6.41
CA LEU A 56 -4.83 7.92 6.59
C LEU A 56 -3.95 9.10 7.01
N ASN A 57 -4.40 10.33 6.83
CA ASN A 57 -3.69 11.52 7.28
C ASN A 57 -4.07 11.97 8.69
N ALA A 58 -5.11 11.38 9.29
CA ALA A 58 -5.55 11.75 10.63
C ALA A 58 -4.62 11.16 11.69
N PRO A 59 -4.19 11.95 12.69
CA PRO A 59 -3.27 11.47 13.73
C PRO A 59 -3.79 10.26 14.50
N GLU A 60 -5.09 10.24 14.84
CA GLU A 60 -5.69 9.12 15.56
C GLU A 60 -5.67 7.82 14.75
N ILE A 61 -5.81 7.92 13.42
CA ILE A 61 -5.73 6.76 12.52
C ILE A 61 -4.29 6.27 12.43
N ARG A 62 -3.34 7.19 12.30
CA ARG A 62 -1.90 6.84 12.31
C ARG A 62 -1.50 6.13 13.60
N ASN A 63 -2.02 6.59 14.73
CA ASN A 63 -1.75 5.96 16.04
C ASN A 63 -2.32 4.55 16.10
N GLN A 64 -3.54 4.32 15.64
CA GLN A 64 -4.15 2.98 15.60
C GLN A 64 -3.36 2.03 14.72
N ILE A 65 -2.90 2.49 13.56
CA ILE A 65 -2.07 1.70 12.65
C ILE A 65 -0.75 1.36 13.32
N LYS A 66 -0.12 2.33 13.97
CA LYS A 66 1.15 2.12 14.68
C LYS A 66 1.01 1.09 15.80
N GLU A 67 -0.08 1.12 16.56
CA GLU A 67 -0.34 0.19 17.65
C GLU A 67 -0.44 -1.27 17.18
N ASN A 68 -0.88 -1.48 15.94
CA ASN A 68 -1.01 -2.82 15.37
C ASN A 68 0.25 -3.32 14.66
N GLY A 69 1.27 -2.47 14.54
CA GLY A 69 2.55 -2.81 13.91
C GLY A 69 3.60 -3.26 14.93
N PRO A 70 4.88 -3.26 14.53
CA PRO A 70 5.39 -2.91 13.20
C PRO A 70 5.05 -3.94 12.13
N TYR A 71 5.29 -3.59 10.86
CA TYR A 71 4.82 -4.37 9.72
C TYR A 71 5.98 -5.00 8.94
N ASP A 72 5.73 -6.18 8.39
CA ASP A 72 6.66 -6.88 7.50
C ASP A 72 6.49 -6.43 6.05
N LEU A 73 5.27 -6.00 5.69
CA LEU A 73 4.92 -5.58 4.35
C LEU A 73 3.91 -4.46 4.43
N VAL A 74 4.10 -3.43 3.62
CA VAL A 74 3.10 -2.36 3.40
C VAL A 74 2.74 -2.37 1.93
N VAL A 75 1.46 -2.45 1.62
CA VAL A 75 0.94 -2.36 0.25
C VAL A 75 -0.05 -1.20 0.15
N CYS A 76 -0.05 -0.53 -0.99
CA CYS A 76 -1.01 0.52 -1.28
C CYS A 76 -1.48 0.39 -2.73
N ASP A 77 -2.71 -0.02 -2.91
CA ASP A 77 -3.35 -0.15 -4.22
C ASP A 77 -4.46 0.91 -4.38
N ALA A 78 -4.41 1.94 -3.55
CA ALA A 78 -5.40 3.00 -3.59
C ALA A 78 -5.22 3.88 -4.82
N ALA A 79 -6.33 4.36 -5.36
CA ALA A 79 -6.33 5.34 -6.42
C ALA A 79 -7.24 6.50 -6.04
N PRO A 80 -6.83 7.76 -6.26
CA PRO A 80 -7.72 8.89 -6.02
C PRO A 80 -8.87 8.88 -7.04
N LYS A 81 -9.98 9.54 -6.69
CA LYS A 81 -11.05 9.73 -7.65
C LYS A 81 -10.53 10.55 -8.83
N THR A 82 -10.78 10.06 -10.05
CA THR A 82 -10.40 10.78 -11.25
C THR A 82 -11.40 11.90 -11.53
N THR A 83 -10.87 13.05 -11.98
CA THR A 83 -11.67 14.23 -12.34
C THR A 83 -11.81 14.38 -13.84
N GLY A 84 -11.03 13.61 -14.62
CA GLY A 84 -10.89 13.80 -16.05
C GLY A 84 -9.83 14.85 -16.41
N ASN A 85 -9.32 15.58 -15.43
CA ASN A 85 -8.20 16.50 -15.63
C ASN A 85 -6.89 15.79 -15.29
N ARG A 86 -6.07 15.54 -16.30
CA ARG A 86 -4.85 14.74 -16.17
C ARG A 86 -3.87 15.33 -15.16
N THR A 87 -3.69 16.64 -15.15
CA THR A 87 -2.78 17.32 -14.23
C THR A 87 -3.23 17.15 -12.78
N VAL A 88 -4.54 17.37 -12.52
CA VAL A 88 -5.11 17.20 -11.17
C VAL A 88 -5.01 15.74 -10.72
N ASP A 89 -5.35 14.82 -11.58
CA ASP A 89 -5.35 13.39 -11.26
C ASP A 89 -3.94 12.88 -10.97
N THR A 90 -2.94 13.34 -11.74
CA THR A 90 -1.53 13.01 -11.48
C THR A 90 -1.06 13.56 -10.14
N ALA A 91 -1.40 14.80 -9.82
CA ALA A 91 -1.01 15.42 -8.55
C ALA A 91 -1.62 14.67 -7.34
N ARG A 92 -2.88 14.27 -7.44
CA ARG A 92 -3.54 13.48 -6.39
C ARG A 92 -2.90 12.11 -6.21
N SER A 93 -2.53 11.47 -7.32
CA SER A 93 -1.83 10.19 -7.29
C SER A 93 -0.47 10.32 -6.60
N GLU A 94 0.28 11.37 -6.90
CA GLU A 94 1.57 11.63 -6.27
C GLU A 94 1.45 11.86 -4.77
N GLN A 95 0.44 12.61 -4.32
CA GLN A 95 0.19 12.83 -2.89
C GLN A 95 -0.13 11.51 -2.17
N LEU A 96 -0.91 10.66 -2.80
CA LEU A 96 -1.25 9.35 -2.25
C LEU A 96 -0.02 8.46 -2.13
N VAL A 97 0.85 8.48 -3.14
CA VAL A 97 2.12 7.73 -3.12
C VAL A 97 3.05 8.25 -2.05
N GLU A 98 3.17 9.55 -1.90
CA GLU A 98 3.99 10.16 -0.84
C GLU A 98 3.51 9.74 0.55
N MET A 99 2.20 9.71 0.77
CA MET A 99 1.60 9.24 2.01
C MET A 99 1.95 7.76 2.25
N ALA A 100 1.84 6.92 1.22
CA ALA A 100 2.17 5.51 1.33
C ALA A 100 3.66 5.29 1.64
N VAL A 101 4.56 6.06 1.02
CA VAL A 101 5.99 6.01 1.31
C VAL A 101 6.27 6.42 2.76
N TRP A 102 5.57 7.43 3.26
CA TRP A 102 5.67 7.84 4.66
C TRP A 102 5.32 6.68 5.61
N TYR A 103 4.22 5.98 5.34
CA TYR A 103 3.83 4.82 6.15
C TYR A 103 4.89 3.71 6.09
N ALA A 104 5.43 3.45 4.91
CA ALA A 104 6.48 2.44 4.74
C ALA A 104 7.72 2.80 5.59
N GLU A 105 8.16 4.04 5.51
CA GLU A 105 9.32 4.51 6.28
C GLU A 105 9.08 4.45 7.79
N ALA A 106 7.89 4.88 8.23
CA ALA A 106 7.57 5.00 9.64
C ALA A 106 7.18 3.67 10.30
N MET A 107 6.57 2.75 9.56
CA MET A 107 5.87 1.60 10.13
C MET A 107 6.49 0.24 9.81
N LEU A 108 7.34 0.13 8.78
CA LEU A 108 7.96 -1.15 8.43
C LEU A 108 9.08 -1.51 9.39
N LYS A 109 9.19 -2.80 9.69
CA LYS A 109 10.40 -3.36 10.32
C LYS A 109 11.59 -3.23 9.38
N THR A 110 12.80 -3.19 9.94
CA THR A 110 14.02 -3.40 9.16
C THR A 110 13.92 -4.74 8.43
N GLY A 111 14.22 -4.74 7.14
CA GLY A 111 14.06 -5.91 6.29
C GLY A 111 12.69 -6.04 5.64
N GLY A 112 11.74 -5.19 6.01
CA GLY A 112 10.40 -5.19 5.43
C GLY A 112 10.35 -4.70 3.99
N ASN A 113 9.26 -4.99 3.30
CA ASN A 113 9.05 -4.68 1.90
C ASN A 113 7.83 -3.77 1.68
N PHE A 114 7.81 -3.11 0.54
CA PHE A 114 6.77 -2.12 0.21
C PHE A 114 6.40 -2.23 -1.26
N ALA A 115 5.11 -2.10 -1.55
CA ALA A 115 4.60 -2.01 -2.91
C ALA A 115 3.52 -0.93 -2.97
N VAL A 116 3.62 -0.05 -3.96
CA VAL A 116 2.65 1.02 -4.16
C VAL A 116 2.30 1.15 -5.63
N LYS A 117 1.02 1.30 -5.90
CA LYS A 117 0.52 1.57 -7.25
C LYS A 117 0.65 3.04 -7.57
N ILE A 118 1.15 3.36 -8.76
CA ILE A 118 1.22 4.73 -9.27
C ILE A 118 0.71 4.77 -10.71
N PHE A 119 0.38 5.98 -11.19
CA PHE A 119 0.14 6.20 -12.61
C PHE A 119 1.47 6.51 -13.30
N GLN A 120 1.67 5.96 -14.51
CA GLN A 120 2.92 6.10 -15.26
C GLN A 120 3.29 7.54 -15.60
N ASN A 121 2.34 8.46 -15.56
CA ASN A 121 2.56 9.87 -15.89
C ASN A 121 3.13 10.70 -14.74
N GLY A 122 3.28 10.10 -13.53
CA GLY A 122 3.89 10.76 -12.39
C GLY A 122 5.41 10.74 -12.47
N ASP A 123 6.05 11.46 -11.56
CA ASP A 123 7.51 11.47 -11.46
C ASP A 123 8.02 10.23 -10.72
N GLN A 124 8.04 9.10 -11.43
CA GLN A 124 8.50 7.83 -10.89
C GLN A 124 9.95 7.87 -10.41
N GLN A 125 10.80 8.61 -11.12
CA GLN A 125 12.22 8.64 -10.81
C GLN A 125 12.50 9.33 -9.48
N ALA A 126 11.78 10.42 -9.18
CA ALA A 126 11.92 11.09 -7.89
C ALA A 126 11.49 10.19 -6.73
N ILE A 127 10.38 9.48 -6.90
CA ILE A 127 9.86 8.54 -5.90
C ILE A 127 10.83 7.38 -5.72
N LEU A 128 11.34 6.81 -6.81
CA LEU A 128 12.32 5.71 -6.76
C LEU A 128 13.61 6.13 -6.07
N ARG A 129 14.09 7.35 -6.32
CA ARG A 129 15.27 7.88 -5.62
C ARG A 129 15.04 7.92 -4.10
N LYS A 130 13.89 8.42 -3.67
CA LYS A 130 13.53 8.45 -2.25
C LYS A 130 13.42 7.04 -1.68
N MET A 131 12.80 6.12 -2.41
CA MET A 131 12.69 4.73 -1.97
C MET A 131 14.05 4.05 -1.82
N ARG A 132 15.01 4.37 -2.68
CA ARG A 132 16.38 3.83 -2.58
C ARG A 132 17.13 4.32 -1.35
N GLU A 133 16.72 5.44 -0.78
CA GLU A 133 17.24 5.89 0.51
C GLU A 133 16.70 5.05 1.67
N ILE A 134 15.49 4.52 1.53
CA ILE A 134 14.78 3.75 2.56
C ILE A 134 15.06 2.25 2.42
N PHE A 135 15.12 1.76 1.19
CA PHE A 135 15.24 0.33 0.87
C PHE A 135 16.57 0.01 0.21
N THR A 136 17.01 -1.23 0.38
CA THR A 136 18.21 -1.73 -0.28
C THR A 136 18.07 -1.69 -1.81
N SER A 137 16.86 -2.00 -2.32
CA SER A 137 16.56 -1.86 -3.74
C SER A 137 15.14 -1.34 -3.93
N ALA A 138 14.93 -0.60 -5.02
CA ALA A 138 13.61 -0.13 -5.42
C ALA A 138 13.55 -0.05 -6.93
N LYS A 139 12.46 -0.57 -7.49
CA LYS A 139 12.25 -0.60 -8.94
C LYS A 139 10.77 -0.57 -9.29
N GLY A 140 10.47 -0.18 -10.51
CA GLY A 140 9.14 -0.27 -11.08
C GLY A 140 8.83 -1.69 -11.51
N PHE A 141 7.57 -2.07 -11.37
CA PHE A 141 7.07 -3.36 -11.81
C PHE A 141 5.71 -3.17 -12.47
N LYS A 142 5.58 -3.63 -13.71
CA LYS A 142 4.32 -3.62 -14.43
C LYS A 142 3.83 -5.05 -14.58
N PRO A 143 2.74 -5.44 -13.90
CA PRO A 143 2.21 -6.80 -14.03
C PRO A 143 1.82 -7.11 -15.48
N GLU A 144 1.95 -8.37 -15.90
CA GLU A 144 1.53 -8.80 -17.24
C GLU A 144 0.04 -8.56 -17.49
N ALA A 145 -0.78 -8.63 -16.45
CA ALA A 145 -2.21 -8.33 -16.53
C ALA A 145 -2.48 -6.85 -16.84
N CYS A 146 -1.51 -5.96 -16.63
CA CYS A 146 -1.61 -4.55 -16.99
C CYS A 146 -1.06 -4.37 -18.40
N ARG A 147 -1.94 -4.22 -19.36
CA ARG A 147 -1.57 -4.02 -20.77
C ARG A 147 -0.88 -2.67 -20.97
N ALA A 148 -0.21 -2.52 -22.12
CA ALA A 148 0.47 -1.28 -22.49
C ALA A 148 -0.42 -0.03 -22.42
N GLU A 149 -1.72 -0.19 -22.51
CA GLU A 149 -2.72 0.88 -22.43
C GLU A 149 -3.02 1.32 -20.99
N SER A 150 -2.64 0.50 -20.00
CA SER A 150 -2.84 0.85 -18.60
C SER A 150 -1.76 1.85 -18.16
N PHE A 151 -2.21 2.94 -17.53
CA PHE A 151 -1.31 3.92 -16.93
C PHE A 151 -0.83 3.52 -15.54
N GLU A 152 -1.29 2.38 -15.04
CA GLU A 152 -0.93 1.90 -13.71
C GLU A 152 0.34 1.07 -13.75
N THR A 153 1.21 1.30 -12.80
CA THR A 153 2.39 0.48 -12.54
C THR A 153 2.63 0.44 -11.04
N TYR A 154 3.43 -0.51 -10.59
CA TYR A 154 3.80 -0.62 -9.18
C TYR A 154 5.25 -0.21 -8.99
N LEU A 155 5.53 0.46 -7.88
CA LEU A 155 6.88 0.64 -7.38
C LEU A 155 7.08 -0.27 -6.19
N VAL A 156 8.18 -1.01 -6.19
CA VAL A 156 8.46 -2.02 -5.18
C VAL A 156 9.77 -1.70 -4.49
N GLY A 157 9.73 -1.57 -3.16
CA GLY A 157 10.91 -1.43 -2.32
C GLY A 157 11.18 -2.73 -1.58
N ILE A 158 12.40 -3.18 -1.60
CA ILE A 158 12.81 -4.44 -1.00
C ILE A 158 13.86 -4.17 0.07
N ASN A 159 13.64 -4.79 1.23
CA ASN A 159 14.57 -4.81 2.34
C ASN A 159 14.83 -3.41 2.91
N LYS A 160 13.93 -2.97 3.76
CA LYS A 160 14.09 -1.68 4.47
C LYS A 160 15.39 -1.68 5.30
N LYS A 161 16.15 -0.64 5.13
CA LYS A 161 17.41 -0.42 5.84
C LYS A 161 17.24 -0.22 7.35
#